data_2d246e605624036231b415830024b3f8
#
_entry.id   2d246e605624036231b415830024b3f8
#
_cell.length_a   1.000
_cell.length_b   1.000
_cell.length_c   1.000
_cell.angle_alpha   90.00
_cell.angle_beta   90.00
_cell.angle_gamma   90.00
#
_symmetry.space_group_name_H-M   'P 1'
#
loop_
_entity.id
_entity.type
_entity.pdbx_description
1 polymer ?
#
loop_
_entity_poly.entity_id
_entity_poly.type
_entity_poly.pdbx_seq_one_letter_code
_entity_poly.pdbx_strand_id
1 'polypeptide(L)'
;MARVSVIALPPSSGPWPSDRVAACRAGLERVGFEVEFLVVFDATTRRGETTLEPWCRKVVTEWPGLAESAVAGLRAATSPLLVVLDLAMDYRAEDVVEVARRLESGAAEVVVASQPRPWTGPLAARFLGTTDPTSGLIGLTRTAALEADDSLSPVGSRFGLELLARVPGRRVDVPVGTIRSVGRRWTPFGDVRQLKRLADDRFGNLSRLLQFCFVGASGMMVDLTGYAFFQAIFARTSLMVGWTAPLVGGPLALAVAAVLSIAIALTWNFTINRRLTFNDARRGSIARQYLRYVLSNLLGIAVSLTLRLLLPNTIGFFRRHRLAAAVVGIVAATGISFTMARWFVFGQKPAAGSLAEGEASLSPPRRRALAGLRPTPRAGSSRPLEGSSAGR
;
A
#
# COMPACT_ATOMS: atom_id res chain seq x y z
N MET A 1 17.17 -5.33 -34.36
CA MET A 1 15.90 -5.73 -33.74
C MET A 1 15.90 -5.24 -32.31
N ALA A 2 14.84 -4.55 -31.88
CA ALA A 2 14.69 -4.16 -30.47
C ALA A 2 14.39 -5.41 -29.62
N ARG A 3 14.90 -5.43 -28.38
CA ARG A 3 14.68 -6.56 -27.46
C ARG A 3 13.67 -6.18 -26.40
N VAL A 4 12.70 -7.05 -26.18
CA VAL A 4 11.64 -6.87 -25.17
C VAL A 4 11.54 -8.09 -24.25
N SER A 5 11.47 -7.88 -22.94
CA SER A 5 11.14 -8.93 -21.98
C SER A 5 9.68 -8.78 -21.56
N VAL A 6 8.88 -9.79 -21.84
CA VAL A 6 7.49 -9.89 -21.37
C VAL A 6 7.48 -10.66 -20.04
N ILE A 7 7.04 -10.01 -18.99
CA ILE A 7 6.94 -10.54 -17.62
C ILE A 7 5.48 -10.92 -17.38
N ALA A 8 5.16 -12.17 -17.59
CA ALA A 8 3.82 -12.70 -17.44
C ALA A 8 3.54 -13.16 -16.01
N LEU A 9 2.47 -12.64 -15.44
CA LEU A 9 2.01 -12.96 -14.09
C LEU A 9 0.79 -13.92 -14.22
N PRO A 10 0.93 -15.19 -13.82
CA PRO A 10 -0.14 -16.19 -13.96
C PRO A 10 -1.40 -15.82 -13.17
N PRO A 11 -2.59 -16.23 -13.64
CA PRO A 11 -3.81 -16.08 -12.86
C PRO A 11 -3.74 -16.95 -11.61
N SER A 12 -4.36 -16.50 -10.51
CA SER A 12 -4.41 -17.26 -9.25
C SER A 12 -5.35 -18.48 -9.31
N SER A 13 -6.20 -18.56 -10.34
CA SER A 13 -7.14 -19.67 -10.58
C SER A 13 -7.42 -19.79 -12.08
N GLY A 14 -7.72 -20.98 -12.54
CA GLY A 14 -8.00 -21.29 -13.94
C GLY A 14 -6.81 -21.92 -14.68
N PRO A 15 -7.03 -22.36 -15.93
CA PRO A 15 -6.00 -22.98 -16.75
C PRO A 15 -4.96 -21.96 -17.21
N TRP A 16 -3.77 -22.45 -17.55
CA TRP A 16 -2.73 -21.65 -18.17
C TRP A 16 -3.18 -21.21 -19.58
N PRO A 17 -3.13 -19.89 -19.90
CA PRO A 17 -3.64 -19.36 -21.16
C PRO A 17 -2.61 -19.46 -22.31
N SER A 18 -2.19 -20.68 -22.68
CA SER A 18 -1.16 -20.95 -23.70
C SER A 18 -1.38 -20.19 -25.00
N ASP A 19 -2.61 -20.19 -25.52
CA ASP A 19 -2.94 -19.57 -26.80
C ASP A 19 -2.73 -18.05 -26.78
N ARG A 20 -3.08 -17.41 -25.65
CA ARG A 20 -2.86 -15.96 -25.49
C ARG A 20 -1.38 -15.63 -25.36
N VAL A 21 -0.65 -16.43 -24.62
CA VAL A 21 0.79 -16.26 -24.43
C VAL A 21 1.52 -16.44 -25.76
N ALA A 22 1.17 -17.47 -26.54
CA ALA A 22 1.69 -17.69 -27.88
C ALA A 22 1.32 -16.55 -28.86
N ALA A 23 0.09 -16.06 -28.81
CA ALA A 23 -0.36 -14.94 -29.64
C ALA A 23 0.40 -13.63 -29.30
N CYS A 24 0.65 -13.35 -28.03
CA CYS A 24 1.44 -12.18 -27.60
C CYS A 24 2.88 -12.26 -28.16
N ARG A 25 3.53 -13.41 -28.04
CA ARG A 25 4.87 -13.63 -28.59
C ARG A 25 4.89 -13.45 -30.11
N ALA A 26 4.03 -14.17 -30.84
CA ALA A 26 3.95 -14.10 -32.29
C ALA A 26 3.62 -12.67 -32.78
N GLY A 27 2.78 -11.94 -32.04
CA GLY A 27 2.49 -10.53 -32.34
C GLY A 27 3.72 -9.65 -32.26
N LEU A 28 4.52 -9.77 -31.22
CA LEU A 28 5.75 -9.00 -31.01
C LEU A 28 6.83 -9.38 -32.04
N GLU A 29 7.04 -10.67 -32.31
CA GLU A 29 8.00 -11.16 -33.31
C GLU A 29 7.66 -10.68 -34.72
N ARG A 30 6.35 -10.67 -35.07
CA ARG A 30 5.86 -10.18 -36.37
C ARG A 30 6.21 -8.70 -36.61
N VAL A 31 6.27 -7.89 -35.56
CA VAL A 31 6.61 -6.48 -35.69
C VAL A 31 8.11 -6.20 -35.47
N GLY A 32 8.94 -7.26 -35.37
CA GLY A 32 10.39 -7.15 -35.38
C GLY A 32 11.05 -7.10 -34.00
N PHE A 33 10.37 -7.48 -32.92
CA PHE A 33 11.00 -7.61 -31.61
C PHE A 33 11.67 -8.98 -31.43
N GLU A 34 12.81 -8.99 -30.77
CA GLU A 34 13.40 -10.18 -30.16
C GLU A 34 12.78 -10.33 -28.76
N VAL A 35 12.06 -11.43 -28.52
CA VAL A 35 11.21 -11.58 -27.32
C VAL A 35 11.81 -12.54 -26.30
N GLU A 36 12.11 -12.05 -25.10
CA GLU A 36 12.33 -12.85 -23.90
C GLU A 36 10.99 -12.96 -23.16
N PHE A 37 10.47 -14.16 -22.93
CA PHE A 37 9.21 -14.36 -22.22
C PHE A 37 9.44 -15.02 -20.87
N LEU A 38 9.14 -14.29 -19.78
CA LEU A 38 9.31 -14.73 -18.40
C LEU A 38 7.95 -15.01 -17.77
N VAL A 39 7.79 -16.17 -17.17
CA VAL A 39 6.59 -16.53 -16.40
C VAL A 39 6.96 -16.59 -14.93
N VAL A 40 6.34 -15.75 -14.12
CA VAL A 40 6.72 -15.60 -12.71
C VAL A 40 5.68 -16.25 -11.82
N PHE A 41 6.05 -17.34 -11.16
CA PHE A 41 5.23 -18.05 -10.19
C PHE A 41 5.57 -17.62 -8.77
N ASP A 42 4.54 -17.38 -7.97
CA ASP A 42 4.65 -17.18 -6.53
C ASP A 42 4.27 -18.45 -5.76
N ALA A 43 4.36 -18.40 -4.43
CA ALA A 43 4.03 -19.52 -3.55
C ALA A 43 2.56 -20.00 -3.69
N THR A 44 1.65 -19.13 -4.19
CA THR A 44 0.22 -19.44 -4.34
C THR A 44 -0.11 -20.01 -5.73
N THR A 45 0.62 -19.60 -6.76
CA THR A 45 0.42 -20.04 -8.16
C THR A 45 1.27 -21.26 -8.51
N ARG A 46 2.21 -21.67 -7.64
CA ARG A 46 3.12 -22.80 -7.82
C ARG A 46 2.43 -24.19 -7.75
N ARG A 47 1.16 -24.28 -7.38
CA ARG A 47 0.44 -25.53 -7.06
C ARG A 47 0.02 -26.39 -8.26
N GLY A 48 0.41 -26.06 -9.48
CA GLY A 48 0.17 -26.90 -10.65
C GLY A 48 1.47 -27.15 -11.41
N GLU A 49 1.70 -28.37 -11.85
CA GLU A 49 2.66 -28.64 -12.92
C GLU A 49 2.12 -28.02 -14.22
N THR A 50 2.27 -26.69 -14.33
CA THR A 50 1.94 -26.00 -15.57
C THR A 50 3.04 -26.31 -16.56
N THR A 51 2.72 -27.08 -17.59
CA THR A 51 3.63 -27.26 -18.72
C THR A 51 3.72 -25.95 -19.48
N LEU A 52 4.86 -25.28 -19.33
CA LEU A 52 5.16 -24.05 -20.07
C LEU A 52 5.68 -24.39 -21.44
N GLU A 53 5.46 -23.49 -22.38
CA GLU A 53 6.08 -23.55 -23.70
C GLU A 53 7.61 -23.53 -23.57
N PRO A 54 8.36 -24.28 -24.40
CA PRO A 54 9.82 -24.43 -24.27
C PRO A 54 10.62 -23.12 -24.30
N TRP A 55 10.04 -22.09 -24.91
CA TRP A 55 10.63 -20.75 -25.02
C TRP A 55 10.30 -19.84 -23.84
N CYS A 56 9.45 -20.27 -22.89
CA CYS A 56 9.17 -19.55 -21.67
C CYS A 56 10.24 -19.83 -20.61
N ARG A 57 10.78 -18.77 -20.06
CA ARG A 57 11.69 -18.85 -18.92
C ARG A 57 10.90 -18.77 -17.60
N LYS A 58 10.98 -19.82 -16.79
CA LYS A 58 10.34 -19.87 -15.47
C LYS A 58 11.13 -19.06 -14.45
N VAL A 59 10.46 -18.16 -13.73
CA VAL A 59 10.97 -17.45 -12.55
C VAL A 59 10.10 -17.82 -11.37
N VAL A 60 10.69 -18.07 -10.21
CA VAL A 60 9.98 -18.47 -9.00
C VAL A 60 10.34 -17.51 -7.87
N THR A 61 9.32 -16.99 -7.18
CA THR A 61 9.48 -16.23 -5.94
C THR A 61 8.90 -17.00 -4.76
N GLU A 62 9.54 -16.88 -3.60
CA GLU A 62 9.10 -17.54 -2.36
C GLU A 62 7.92 -16.79 -1.71
N TRP A 63 7.75 -15.52 -2.03
CA TRP A 63 6.75 -14.66 -1.40
C TRP A 63 5.46 -14.63 -2.20
N PRO A 64 4.30 -14.75 -1.55
CA PRO A 64 3.03 -14.69 -2.24
C PRO A 64 2.65 -13.26 -2.61
N GLY A 65 2.19 -13.05 -3.83
CA GLY A 65 1.58 -11.79 -4.24
C GLY A 65 2.01 -11.27 -5.61
N LEU A 66 1.06 -10.62 -6.27
CA LEU A 66 1.24 -10.15 -7.64
C LEU A 66 2.34 -9.08 -7.77
N ALA A 67 2.45 -8.19 -6.77
CA ALA A 67 3.49 -7.16 -6.74
C ALA A 67 4.89 -7.77 -6.54
N GLU A 68 5.02 -8.81 -5.71
CA GLU A 68 6.29 -9.54 -5.54
C GLU A 68 6.69 -10.24 -6.83
N SER A 69 5.73 -10.89 -7.49
CA SER A 69 5.98 -11.55 -8.77
C SER A 69 6.41 -10.55 -9.85
N ALA A 70 5.78 -9.38 -9.91
CA ALA A 70 6.18 -8.34 -10.84
C ALA A 70 7.62 -7.85 -10.59
N VAL A 71 7.98 -7.57 -9.34
CA VAL A 71 9.35 -7.14 -8.97
C VAL A 71 10.38 -8.23 -9.25
N ALA A 72 10.07 -9.51 -8.93
CA ALA A 72 10.97 -10.62 -9.24
C ALA A 72 11.19 -10.78 -10.75
N GLY A 73 10.13 -10.61 -11.55
CA GLY A 73 10.21 -10.61 -13.00
C GLY A 73 11.04 -9.47 -13.57
N LEU A 74 10.85 -8.24 -13.06
CA LEU A 74 11.63 -7.06 -13.47
C LEU A 74 13.13 -7.26 -13.22
N ARG A 75 13.49 -7.85 -12.09
CA ARG A 75 14.89 -8.17 -11.75
C ARG A 75 15.50 -9.28 -12.60
N ALA A 76 14.68 -10.25 -13.00
CA ALA A 76 15.11 -11.38 -13.82
C ALA A 76 15.21 -11.04 -15.31
N ALA A 77 14.50 -10.03 -15.78
CA ALA A 77 14.45 -9.61 -17.18
C ALA A 77 15.80 -9.05 -17.65
N THR A 78 16.14 -9.31 -18.93
CA THR A 78 17.45 -8.91 -19.48
C THR A 78 17.37 -7.85 -20.59
N SER A 79 16.19 -7.67 -21.19
CA SER A 79 15.99 -6.74 -22.31
C SER A 79 15.90 -5.27 -21.86
N PRO A 80 16.18 -4.30 -22.76
CA PRO A 80 16.06 -2.87 -22.46
C PRO A 80 14.59 -2.41 -22.28
N LEU A 81 13.66 -3.10 -22.95
CA LEU A 81 12.22 -2.83 -22.84
C LEU A 81 11.56 -3.95 -22.05
N LEU A 82 10.76 -3.59 -21.05
CA LEU A 82 10.10 -4.50 -20.13
C LEU A 82 8.58 -4.30 -20.23
N VAL A 83 7.83 -5.38 -20.36
CA VAL A 83 6.37 -5.35 -20.39
C VAL A 83 5.86 -6.30 -19.31
N VAL A 84 5.19 -5.78 -18.29
CA VAL A 84 4.53 -6.58 -17.24
C VAL A 84 3.09 -6.81 -17.64
N LEU A 85 2.68 -8.08 -17.71
CA LEU A 85 1.38 -8.53 -18.16
C LEU A 85 0.71 -9.41 -17.10
N ASP A 86 -0.42 -8.95 -16.55
CA ASP A 86 -1.30 -9.74 -15.69
C ASP A 86 -2.21 -10.63 -16.55
N LEU A 87 -1.92 -11.94 -16.58
CA LEU A 87 -2.69 -12.91 -17.36
C LEU A 87 -4.08 -13.18 -16.79
N ALA A 88 -4.38 -12.71 -15.57
CA ALA A 88 -5.73 -12.72 -15.03
C ALA A 88 -6.64 -11.62 -15.66
N MET A 89 -6.07 -10.74 -16.47
CA MET A 89 -6.79 -9.72 -17.23
C MET A 89 -6.76 -10.06 -18.72
N ASP A 90 -7.87 -9.80 -19.40
CA ASP A 90 -8.08 -10.21 -20.79
C ASP A 90 -7.55 -9.18 -21.80
N TYR A 91 -6.23 -8.89 -21.73
CA TYR A 91 -5.54 -8.07 -22.74
C TYR A 91 -5.32 -8.86 -24.03
N ARG A 92 -5.44 -8.18 -25.16
CA ARG A 92 -5.18 -8.74 -26.48
C ARG A 92 -3.68 -8.70 -26.81
N ALA A 93 -3.25 -9.51 -27.75
CA ALA A 93 -1.87 -9.49 -28.22
C ALA A 93 -1.50 -8.12 -28.83
N GLU A 94 -2.46 -7.47 -29.51
CA GLU A 94 -2.29 -6.14 -30.11
C GLU A 94 -2.01 -5.07 -29.04
N ASP A 95 -2.64 -5.16 -27.87
CA ASP A 95 -2.42 -4.22 -26.75
C ASP A 95 -0.97 -4.32 -26.25
N VAL A 96 -0.44 -5.55 -26.14
CA VAL A 96 0.95 -5.81 -25.74
C VAL A 96 1.94 -5.26 -26.76
N VAL A 97 1.65 -5.46 -28.05
CA VAL A 97 2.45 -4.94 -29.17
C VAL A 97 2.47 -3.40 -29.16
N GLU A 98 1.32 -2.77 -28.99
CA GLU A 98 1.24 -1.29 -28.95
C GLU A 98 2.00 -0.70 -27.80
N VAL A 99 1.91 -1.30 -26.60
CA VAL A 99 2.72 -0.90 -25.44
C VAL A 99 4.21 -1.00 -25.73
N ALA A 100 4.67 -2.11 -26.35
CA ALA A 100 6.07 -2.31 -26.69
C ALA A 100 6.56 -1.29 -27.74
N ARG A 101 5.76 -1.01 -28.76
CA ARG A 101 6.08 0.01 -29.80
C ARG A 101 6.18 1.42 -29.23
N ARG A 102 5.29 1.79 -28.30
CA ARG A 102 5.34 3.09 -27.64
C ARG A 102 6.60 3.26 -26.80
N LEU A 103 7.04 2.19 -26.12
CA LEU A 103 8.32 2.19 -25.43
C LEU A 103 9.50 2.30 -26.38
N GLU A 104 9.51 1.52 -27.46
CA GLU A 104 10.59 1.52 -28.46
C GLU A 104 10.75 2.90 -29.11
N SER A 105 9.65 3.62 -29.34
CA SER A 105 9.69 4.98 -29.92
C SER A 105 10.40 6.01 -29.03
N GLY A 106 10.76 5.67 -27.78
CA GLY A 106 11.35 6.61 -26.82
C GLY A 106 10.40 7.73 -26.36
N ALA A 107 9.11 7.62 -26.70
CA ALA A 107 8.11 8.62 -26.36
C ALA A 107 7.85 8.70 -24.84
N ALA A 108 8.11 7.62 -24.10
CA ALA A 108 7.92 7.55 -22.65
C ALA A 108 8.81 6.49 -22.04
N GLU A 109 9.16 6.65 -20.77
CA GLU A 109 9.82 5.65 -19.95
C GLU A 109 8.83 4.63 -19.36
N VAL A 110 7.55 5.03 -19.25
CA VAL A 110 6.46 4.20 -18.72
C VAL A 110 5.24 4.31 -19.64
N VAL A 111 4.74 3.19 -20.12
CA VAL A 111 3.54 3.10 -20.96
C VAL A 111 2.49 2.27 -20.24
N VAL A 112 1.28 2.80 -20.11
CA VAL A 112 0.18 2.16 -19.39
C VAL A 112 -0.95 1.83 -20.37
N ALA A 113 -1.34 0.57 -20.45
CA ALA A 113 -2.57 0.18 -21.16
C ALA A 113 -3.78 0.61 -20.33
N SER A 114 -4.45 1.67 -20.72
CA SER A 114 -5.40 2.39 -19.88
C SER A 114 -6.84 2.22 -20.35
N GLN A 115 -7.71 1.88 -19.39
CA GLN A 115 -9.14 2.07 -19.47
C GLN A 115 -9.53 3.30 -18.67
N PRO A 116 -9.97 4.40 -19.28
CA PRO A 116 -10.37 5.61 -18.55
C PRO A 116 -11.49 5.31 -17.54
N ARG A 117 -11.26 5.68 -16.27
CA ARG A 117 -12.22 5.49 -15.20
C ARG A 117 -12.80 6.84 -14.76
N PRO A 118 -14.14 7.04 -14.86
CA PRO A 118 -14.73 8.38 -14.66
C PRO A 118 -14.50 8.94 -13.26
N TRP A 119 -14.46 8.10 -12.23
CA TRP A 119 -14.36 8.56 -10.83
C TRP A 119 -12.94 8.68 -10.29
N THR A 120 -12.03 7.78 -10.70
CA THR A 120 -10.66 7.72 -10.17
C THR A 120 -9.63 8.26 -11.17
N GLY A 121 -9.95 8.24 -12.46
CA GLY A 121 -9.05 8.64 -13.53
C GLY A 121 -8.49 10.06 -13.39
N PRO A 122 -9.30 11.11 -13.13
CA PRO A 122 -8.80 12.48 -13.00
C PRO A 122 -7.82 12.65 -11.84
N LEU A 123 -8.08 12.01 -10.69
CA LEU A 123 -7.16 12.03 -9.55
C LEU A 123 -5.89 11.24 -9.85
N ALA A 124 -6.02 10.06 -10.45
CA ALA A 124 -4.88 9.24 -10.85
C ALA A 124 -4.00 9.96 -11.87
N ALA A 125 -4.59 10.62 -12.87
CA ALA A 125 -3.86 11.43 -13.85
C ALA A 125 -3.06 12.56 -13.19
N ARG A 126 -3.64 13.24 -12.19
CA ARG A 126 -2.97 14.31 -11.45
C ARG A 126 -1.81 13.83 -10.59
N PHE A 127 -1.93 12.67 -9.93
CA PHE A 127 -0.94 12.19 -8.95
C PHE A 127 0.01 11.15 -9.50
N LEU A 128 -0.44 10.34 -10.44
CA LEU A 128 0.30 9.20 -10.99
C LEU A 128 0.58 9.34 -12.50
N GLY A 129 0.13 10.41 -13.15
CA GLY A 129 0.35 10.66 -14.56
C GLY A 129 -0.31 9.64 -15.50
N THR A 130 -1.35 8.94 -15.05
CA THR A 130 -2.13 7.96 -15.83
C THR A 130 -3.59 7.97 -15.40
N THR A 131 -4.49 7.66 -16.32
CA THR A 131 -5.94 7.57 -16.06
C THR A 131 -6.37 6.23 -15.49
N ASP A 132 -5.53 5.18 -15.60
CA ASP A 132 -5.80 3.85 -15.03
C ASP A 132 -4.66 3.33 -14.15
N PRO A 133 -4.64 3.66 -12.85
CA PRO A 133 -3.62 3.20 -11.93
C PRO A 133 -3.73 1.71 -11.59
N THR A 134 -4.78 1.05 -12.08
CA THR A 134 -5.05 -0.38 -11.81
C THR A 134 -4.78 -1.27 -13.02
N SER A 135 -4.15 -0.73 -14.04
CA SER A 135 -3.78 -1.48 -15.24
C SER A 135 -2.96 -2.72 -14.90
N GLY A 136 -3.27 -3.82 -15.58
CA GLY A 136 -2.52 -5.07 -15.52
C GLY A 136 -1.51 -5.22 -16.65
N LEU A 137 -1.41 -4.22 -17.55
CA LEU A 137 -0.44 -4.21 -18.65
C LEU A 137 0.32 -2.88 -18.62
N ILE A 138 1.60 -2.95 -18.24
CA ILE A 138 2.46 -1.79 -18.08
C ILE A 138 3.80 -2.08 -18.75
N GLY A 139 4.22 -1.20 -19.63
CA GLY A 139 5.55 -1.18 -20.22
C GLY A 139 6.48 -0.23 -19.48
N LEU A 140 7.75 -0.62 -19.34
CA LEU A 140 8.80 0.15 -18.65
C LEU A 140 10.11 0.07 -19.42
N THR A 141 10.88 1.14 -19.43
CA THR A 141 12.30 1.00 -19.77
C THR A 141 13.06 0.36 -18.63
N ARG A 142 14.06 -0.46 -18.94
CA ARG A 142 14.90 -1.11 -17.92
C ARG A 142 15.59 -0.09 -17.01
N THR A 143 16.00 1.03 -17.56
CA THR A 143 16.65 2.12 -16.80
C THR A 143 15.72 2.63 -15.71
N ALA A 144 14.48 2.98 -16.08
CA ALA A 144 13.49 3.47 -15.12
C ALA A 144 13.11 2.40 -14.06
N ALA A 145 13.07 1.13 -14.45
CA ALA A 145 12.81 0.03 -13.51
C ALA A 145 13.95 -0.16 -12.51
N LEU A 146 15.22 -0.05 -12.94
CA LEU A 146 16.40 -0.16 -12.07
C LEU A 146 16.54 1.01 -11.10
N GLU A 147 16.23 2.24 -11.55
CA GLU A 147 16.21 3.42 -10.67
C GLU A 147 15.19 3.29 -9.54
N ALA A 148 14.09 2.59 -9.79
CA ALA A 148 13.05 2.37 -8.78
C ALA A 148 13.30 1.14 -7.90
N ASP A 149 14.22 0.24 -8.22
CA ASP A 149 14.33 -1.10 -7.62
C ASP A 149 14.42 -1.09 -6.09
N ASP A 150 15.24 -0.21 -5.51
CA ASP A 150 15.39 -0.08 -4.05
C ASP A 150 14.12 0.47 -3.37
N SER A 151 13.29 1.21 -4.09
CA SER A 151 12.05 1.81 -3.59
C SER A 151 10.84 0.90 -3.75
N LEU A 152 10.90 -0.08 -4.66
CA LEU A 152 9.81 -1.01 -4.90
C LEU A 152 9.61 -1.92 -3.68
N SER A 153 8.42 -1.90 -3.14
CA SER A 153 8.07 -2.75 -2.02
C SER A 153 6.93 -3.68 -2.42
N PRO A 154 7.18 -4.97 -2.40
CA PRO A 154 6.27 -5.99 -2.94
C PRO A 154 5.11 -6.29 -1.99
N VAL A 155 4.28 -5.29 -1.70
CA VAL A 155 3.11 -5.44 -0.83
C VAL A 155 1.84 -5.06 -1.58
N GLY A 156 0.87 -5.95 -1.59
CA GLY A 156 -0.45 -5.72 -2.19
C GLY A 156 -0.70 -6.50 -3.47
N SER A 157 -1.95 -6.45 -3.94
CA SER A 157 -2.39 -7.16 -5.13
C SER A 157 -2.33 -6.31 -6.42
N ARG A 158 -2.01 -5.02 -6.30
CA ARG A 158 -2.02 -4.06 -7.40
C ARG A 158 -0.60 -3.61 -7.75
N PHE A 159 0.13 -4.45 -8.49
CA PHE A 159 1.50 -4.13 -8.90
C PHE A 159 1.58 -2.84 -9.71
N GLY A 160 0.58 -2.57 -10.58
CA GLY A 160 0.53 -1.35 -11.38
C GLY A 160 0.57 -0.08 -10.54
N LEU A 161 -0.17 -0.05 -9.43
CA LEU A 161 -0.16 1.08 -8.51
C LEU A 161 1.23 1.28 -7.87
N GLU A 162 1.91 0.20 -7.47
CA GLU A 162 3.26 0.27 -6.92
C GLU A 162 4.27 0.76 -7.95
N LEU A 163 4.27 0.19 -9.16
CA LEU A 163 5.15 0.61 -10.24
C LEU A 163 4.94 2.09 -10.59
N LEU A 164 3.69 2.49 -10.78
CA LEU A 164 3.35 3.87 -11.13
C LEU A 164 3.65 4.88 -10.03
N ALA A 165 3.64 4.48 -8.76
CA ALA A 165 4.01 5.36 -7.67
C ALA A 165 5.53 5.53 -7.51
N ARG A 166 6.34 4.56 -7.94
CA ARG A 166 7.78 4.47 -7.67
C ARG A 166 8.67 4.67 -8.88
N VAL A 167 8.23 4.16 -10.06
CA VAL A 167 9.04 4.26 -11.27
C VAL A 167 9.02 5.70 -11.79
N PRO A 168 10.18 6.35 -11.94
CA PRO A 168 10.28 7.69 -12.48
C PRO A 168 10.07 7.71 -14.00
N GLY A 169 9.93 8.90 -14.57
CA GLY A 169 9.91 9.11 -16.00
C GLY A 169 8.56 9.57 -16.54
N ARG A 170 8.58 9.93 -17.84
CA ARG A 170 7.41 10.38 -18.58
C ARG A 170 6.48 9.20 -18.86
N ARG A 171 5.19 9.42 -18.65
CA ARG A 171 4.14 8.41 -18.80
C ARG A 171 3.25 8.71 -19.98
N VAL A 172 2.86 7.64 -20.67
CA VAL A 172 1.89 7.73 -21.77
C VAL A 172 0.85 6.62 -21.58
N ASP A 173 -0.41 7.01 -21.67
CA ASP A 173 -1.53 6.07 -21.67
C ASP A 173 -1.81 5.61 -23.11
N VAL A 174 -1.93 4.30 -23.28
CA VAL A 174 -2.42 3.65 -24.49
C VAL A 174 -3.86 3.20 -24.24
N PRO A 175 -4.85 3.76 -24.93
CA PRO A 175 -6.23 3.35 -24.74
C PRO A 175 -6.44 1.91 -25.21
N VAL A 176 -7.02 1.09 -24.32
CA VAL A 176 -7.37 -0.30 -24.63
C VAL A 176 -8.88 -0.51 -24.49
N GLY A 177 -9.39 -1.54 -25.13
CA GLY A 177 -10.79 -1.90 -25.06
C GLY A 177 -11.23 -2.31 -23.65
N THR A 178 -12.47 -2.78 -23.51
CA THR A 178 -12.98 -3.25 -22.23
C THR A 178 -12.27 -4.52 -21.79
N ILE A 179 -11.50 -4.44 -20.72
CA ILE A 179 -10.76 -5.56 -20.13
C ILE A 179 -11.61 -6.22 -19.05
N ARG A 180 -11.75 -7.53 -19.16
CA ARG A 180 -12.40 -8.36 -18.12
C ARG A 180 -11.34 -8.99 -17.24
N SER A 181 -11.60 -9.05 -15.95
CA SER A 181 -10.75 -9.78 -15.00
C SER A 181 -11.27 -11.21 -14.88
N VAL A 182 -10.40 -12.17 -15.15
CA VAL A 182 -10.68 -13.60 -15.04
C VAL A 182 -9.79 -14.19 -13.95
N GLY A 183 -10.39 -14.64 -12.83
CA GLY A 183 -9.63 -15.34 -11.80
C GLY A 183 -8.71 -14.49 -10.93
N ARG A 184 -8.92 -13.17 -10.86
CA ARG A 184 -8.15 -12.29 -9.97
C ARG A 184 -8.61 -12.40 -8.53
N ARG A 185 -7.71 -12.70 -7.63
CA ARG A 185 -7.99 -12.70 -6.19
C ARG A 185 -8.01 -11.26 -5.67
N TRP A 186 -9.18 -10.78 -5.27
CA TRP A 186 -9.29 -9.49 -4.62
C TRP A 186 -8.91 -9.61 -3.14
N THR A 187 -7.95 -8.78 -2.69
CA THR A 187 -7.51 -8.73 -1.29
C THR A 187 -7.76 -7.32 -0.73
N PRO A 188 -8.99 -7.01 -0.29
CA PRO A 188 -9.34 -5.64 0.10
C PRO A 188 -8.44 -5.07 1.18
N PHE A 189 -8.06 -5.88 2.17
CA PHE A 189 -7.16 -5.45 3.24
C PHE A 189 -5.73 -5.21 2.73
N GLY A 190 -5.26 -6.00 1.78
CA GLY A 190 -3.96 -5.81 1.13
C GLY A 190 -3.91 -4.51 0.33
N ASP A 191 -4.95 -4.25 -0.45
CA ASP A 191 -5.05 -3.04 -1.29
C ASP A 191 -5.14 -1.76 -0.44
N VAL A 192 -5.94 -1.76 0.64
CA VAL A 192 -6.01 -0.63 1.58
C VAL A 192 -4.66 -0.38 2.26
N ARG A 193 -3.97 -1.44 2.65
CA ARG A 193 -2.63 -1.32 3.26
C ARG A 193 -1.59 -0.78 2.28
N GLN A 194 -1.65 -1.20 1.01
CA GLN A 194 -0.78 -0.69 -0.05
C GLN A 194 -1.05 0.80 -0.31
N LEU A 195 -2.32 1.17 -0.50
CA LEU A 195 -2.72 2.55 -0.73
C LEU A 195 -2.31 3.47 0.44
N LYS A 196 -2.54 3.00 1.68
CA LYS A 196 -2.11 3.73 2.87
C LYS A 196 -0.60 3.98 2.87
N ARG A 197 0.21 2.95 2.58
CA ARG A 197 1.67 3.08 2.56
C ARG A 197 2.12 4.10 1.49
N LEU A 198 1.59 3.99 0.27
CA LEU A 198 1.90 4.94 -0.79
C LEU A 198 1.49 6.37 -0.44
N ALA A 199 0.34 6.54 0.23
CA ALA A 199 -0.10 7.84 0.73
C ALA A 199 0.81 8.37 1.84
N ASP A 200 1.24 7.51 2.78
CA ASP A 200 2.16 7.90 3.85
C ASP A 200 3.54 8.29 3.30
N ASP A 201 4.04 7.59 2.29
CA ASP A 201 5.32 7.90 1.63
C ASP A 201 5.24 9.21 0.81
N ARG A 202 4.11 9.44 0.13
CA ARG A 202 3.92 10.62 -0.73
C ARG A 202 3.60 11.89 0.05
N PHE A 203 2.72 11.79 1.06
CA PHE A 203 2.16 12.92 1.78
C PHE A 203 2.62 13.01 3.25
N GLY A 204 3.36 12.03 3.73
CA GLY A 204 3.98 12.04 5.06
C GLY A 204 2.99 12.35 6.18
N ASN A 205 3.23 13.45 6.91
CA ASN A 205 2.39 13.84 8.03
C ASN A 205 0.95 14.23 7.64
N LEU A 206 0.74 14.73 6.42
CA LEU A 206 -0.62 15.07 5.95
C LEU A 206 -1.49 13.82 5.79
N SER A 207 -0.93 12.73 5.23
CA SER A 207 -1.63 11.45 5.16
C SER A 207 -2.02 10.95 6.56
N ARG A 208 -1.09 11.00 7.50
CA ARG A 208 -1.33 10.60 8.89
C ARG A 208 -2.37 11.48 9.60
N LEU A 209 -2.36 12.79 9.33
CA LEU A 209 -3.38 13.72 9.85
C LEU A 209 -4.77 13.36 9.30
N LEU A 210 -4.90 13.14 8.00
CA LEU A 210 -6.18 12.74 7.39
C LEU A 210 -6.69 11.41 7.96
N GLN A 211 -5.81 10.42 8.13
CA GLN A 211 -6.16 9.15 8.78
C GLN A 211 -6.63 9.37 10.22
N PHE A 212 -5.93 10.23 10.98
CA PHE A 212 -6.31 10.59 12.35
C PHE A 212 -7.69 11.25 12.41
N CYS A 213 -7.99 12.18 11.50
CA CYS A 213 -9.30 12.81 11.39
C CYS A 213 -10.41 11.79 11.03
N PHE A 214 -10.12 10.88 10.09
CA PHE A 214 -11.07 9.83 9.70
C PHE A 214 -11.37 8.87 10.86
N VAL A 215 -10.34 8.48 11.61
CA VAL A 215 -10.50 7.68 12.83
C VAL A 215 -11.33 8.43 13.88
N GLY A 216 -11.06 9.73 14.06
CA GLY A 216 -11.84 10.59 14.97
C GLY A 216 -13.31 10.65 14.59
N ALA A 217 -13.62 10.81 13.30
CA ALA A 217 -14.99 10.79 12.79
C ALA A 217 -15.68 9.43 13.03
N SER A 218 -14.98 8.32 12.83
CA SER A 218 -15.50 6.97 13.13
C SER A 218 -15.79 6.80 14.63
N GLY A 219 -14.94 7.36 15.49
CA GLY A 219 -15.15 7.37 16.95
C GLY A 219 -16.38 8.17 17.37
N MET A 220 -16.67 9.27 16.68
CA MET A 220 -17.91 10.01 16.91
C MET A 220 -19.14 9.15 16.59
N MET A 221 -19.10 8.35 15.53
CA MET A 221 -20.19 7.41 15.23
C MET A 221 -20.35 6.36 16.33
N VAL A 222 -19.24 5.83 16.84
CA VAL A 222 -19.24 4.87 17.96
C VAL A 222 -19.80 5.52 19.24
N ASP A 223 -19.42 6.77 19.53
CA ASP A 223 -19.93 7.52 20.68
C ASP A 223 -21.45 7.71 20.61
N LEU A 224 -21.96 8.23 19.52
CA LEU A 224 -23.39 8.47 19.31
C LEU A 224 -24.21 7.18 19.40
N THR A 225 -23.72 6.10 18.77
CA THR A 225 -24.39 4.79 18.81
C THR A 225 -24.36 4.20 20.21
N GLY A 226 -23.21 4.27 20.89
CA GLY A 226 -23.04 3.83 22.28
C GLY A 226 -23.94 4.61 23.25
N TYR A 227 -24.01 5.93 23.09
CA TYR A 227 -24.85 6.77 23.89
C TYR A 227 -26.34 6.40 23.75
N ALA A 228 -26.82 6.28 22.52
CA ALA A 228 -28.20 5.85 22.25
C ALA A 228 -28.50 4.46 22.84
N PHE A 229 -27.54 3.53 22.71
CA PHE A 229 -27.67 2.18 23.25
C PHE A 229 -27.80 2.16 24.80
N PHE A 230 -26.91 2.87 25.49
CA PHE A 230 -26.97 2.94 26.95
C PHE A 230 -28.21 3.65 27.46
N GLN A 231 -28.65 4.72 26.77
CA GLN A 231 -29.94 5.38 27.10
C GLN A 231 -31.12 4.40 26.98
N ALA A 232 -31.17 3.60 25.91
CA ALA A 232 -32.22 2.61 25.73
C ALA A 232 -32.21 1.52 26.82
N ILE A 233 -31.04 1.07 27.26
CA ILE A 233 -30.87 0.12 28.37
C ILE A 233 -31.37 0.73 29.66
N PHE A 234 -30.89 1.91 30.02
CA PHE A 234 -31.27 2.55 31.30
C PHE A 234 -32.75 2.90 31.35
N ALA A 235 -33.35 3.29 30.24
CA ALA A 235 -34.78 3.52 30.16
C ALA A 235 -35.61 2.24 30.37
N ARG A 236 -35.13 1.09 29.84
CA ARG A 236 -35.85 -0.21 29.99
C ARG A 236 -35.68 -0.86 31.35
N THR A 237 -34.52 -0.68 31.95
CA THR A 237 -34.20 -1.34 33.23
C THR A 237 -34.59 -0.51 34.45
N SER A 238 -35.07 0.73 34.25
CA SER A 238 -35.34 1.70 35.32
C SER A 238 -34.14 1.91 36.27
N LEU A 239 -32.96 1.53 35.85
CA LEU A 239 -31.73 1.76 36.59
C LEU A 239 -31.48 3.26 36.73
N MET A 240 -31.17 3.70 37.95
CA MET A 240 -30.88 5.10 38.27
C MET A 240 -32.06 6.07 38.10
N VAL A 241 -33.28 5.58 38.08
CA VAL A 241 -34.49 6.45 38.06
C VAL A 241 -34.53 7.27 39.37
N GLY A 242 -34.71 8.58 39.25
CA GLY A 242 -34.77 9.52 40.38
C GLY A 242 -33.39 9.97 40.89
N TRP A 243 -32.29 9.42 40.40
CA TRP A 243 -30.97 9.86 40.79
C TRP A 243 -30.50 11.03 39.91
N THR A 244 -29.91 12.06 40.52
CA THR A 244 -29.36 13.22 39.85
C THR A 244 -27.85 13.20 39.84
N ALA A 245 -27.21 13.66 38.78
CA ALA A 245 -25.75 13.76 38.65
C ALA A 245 -25.28 15.01 39.45
N PRO A 246 -24.38 14.85 40.46
CA PRO A 246 -24.01 15.93 41.39
C PRO A 246 -23.37 17.16 40.71
N LEU A 247 -22.74 17.00 39.54
CA LEU A 247 -22.02 18.06 38.85
C LEU A 247 -22.87 18.76 37.77
N VAL A 248 -23.90 18.11 37.23
CA VAL A 248 -24.62 18.56 36.03
C VAL A 248 -26.08 18.83 36.33
N GLY A 249 -26.60 18.39 37.48
CA GLY A 249 -28.01 18.60 37.93
C GLY A 249 -29.07 17.85 37.07
N GLY A 250 -28.63 16.96 36.15
CA GLY A 250 -29.51 16.19 35.29
C GLY A 250 -29.64 14.72 35.71
N PRO A 251 -30.41 13.89 35.01
CA PRO A 251 -30.58 12.48 35.31
C PRO A 251 -29.23 11.74 35.31
N LEU A 252 -28.89 11.03 36.38
CA LEU A 252 -27.62 10.29 36.53
C LEU A 252 -27.43 9.26 35.40
N ALA A 253 -28.53 8.62 34.96
CA ALA A 253 -28.51 7.64 33.87
C ALA A 253 -27.96 8.23 32.57
N LEU A 254 -28.30 9.48 32.23
CA LEU A 254 -27.77 10.15 31.03
C LEU A 254 -26.28 10.49 31.17
N ALA A 255 -25.84 10.92 32.33
CA ALA A 255 -24.43 11.20 32.61
C ALA A 255 -23.58 9.93 32.52
N VAL A 256 -24.06 8.82 33.10
CA VAL A 256 -23.38 7.52 33.01
C VAL A 256 -23.36 7.01 31.57
N ALA A 257 -24.46 7.10 30.84
CA ALA A 257 -24.50 6.75 29.42
C ALA A 257 -23.45 7.52 28.60
N ALA A 258 -23.33 8.84 28.83
CA ALA A 258 -22.36 9.67 28.15
C ALA A 258 -20.91 9.29 28.49
N VAL A 259 -20.61 9.04 29.78
CA VAL A 259 -19.25 8.62 30.20
C VAL A 259 -18.88 7.28 29.59
N LEU A 260 -19.80 6.30 29.58
CA LEU A 260 -19.55 4.98 29.01
C LEU A 260 -19.35 5.06 27.48
N SER A 261 -20.17 5.82 26.76
CA SER A 261 -20.06 5.98 25.31
C SER A 261 -18.75 6.67 24.92
N ILE A 262 -18.37 7.74 25.62
CA ILE A 262 -17.10 8.44 25.42
C ILE A 262 -15.90 7.51 25.71
N ALA A 263 -15.96 6.71 26.77
CA ALA A 263 -14.88 5.76 27.10
C ALA A 263 -14.70 4.71 25.99
N ILE A 264 -15.79 4.18 25.45
CA ILE A 264 -15.78 3.25 24.33
C ILE A 264 -15.21 3.92 23.06
N ALA A 265 -15.66 5.12 22.73
CA ALA A 265 -15.20 5.87 21.57
C ALA A 265 -13.69 6.22 21.67
N LEU A 266 -13.22 6.63 22.84
CA LEU A 266 -11.78 6.88 23.09
C LEU A 266 -10.95 5.61 22.94
N THR A 267 -11.45 4.48 23.44
CA THR A 267 -10.79 3.18 23.29
C THR A 267 -10.74 2.73 21.83
N TRP A 268 -11.83 2.93 21.10
CA TRP A 268 -11.93 2.70 19.66
C TRP A 268 -10.88 3.53 18.91
N ASN A 269 -10.90 4.84 19.10
CA ASN A 269 -9.97 5.76 18.46
C ASN A 269 -8.51 5.46 18.77
N PHE A 270 -8.19 5.16 20.03
CA PHE A 270 -6.85 4.74 20.44
C PHE A 270 -6.42 3.48 19.71
N THR A 271 -7.28 2.46 19.70
CA THR A 271 -6.97 1.15 19.11
C THR A 271 -6.73 1.27 17.60
N ILE A 272 -7.59 2.00 16.89
CA ILE A 272 -7.47 2.20 15.45
C ILE A 272 -6.25 3.07 15.13
N ASN A 273 -6.06 4.20 15.83
CA ASN A 273 -4.88 5.05 15.60
C ASN A 273 -3.58 4.31 15.85
N ARG A 274 -3.48 3.50 16.92
CA ARG A 274 -2.31 2.70 17.22
C ARG A 274 -2.02 1.64 16.17
N ARG A 275 -3.06 1.04 15.57
CA ARG A 275 -2.92 -0.02 14.56
C ARG A 275 -2.74 0.51 13.15
N LEU A 276 -3.42 1.60 12.81
CA LEU A 276 -3.53 2.11 11.46
C LEU A 276 -2.65 3.34 11.24
N THR A 277 -2.82 4.39 12.04
CA THR A 277 -2.16 5.70 11.82
C THR A 277 -0.71 5.69 12.27
N PHE A 278 -0.43 5.11 13.45
CA PHE A 278 0.89 5.10 14.08
C PHE A 278 1.43 3.67 14.26
N ASN A 279 1.50 2.94 13.15
CA ASN A 279 1.90 1.54 13.15
C ASN A 279 3.31 1.29 13.70
N ASP A 280 4.20 2.28 13.56
CA ASP A 280 5.59 2.25 14.04
C ASP A 280 5.68 2.22 15.58
N ALA A 281 4.61 2.64 16.28
CA ALA A 281 4.58 2.80 17.72
C ALA A 281 4.07 1.56 18.49
N ARG A 282 3.99 0.40 17.86
CA ARG A 282 3.50 -0.84 18.53
C ARG A 282 4.40 -1.34 19.65
N ARG A 283 5.64 -0.86 19.73
CA ARG A 283 6.60 -1.19 20.78
C ARG A 283 6.38 -0.27 21.98
N GLY A 284 5.82 -0.78 23.07
CA GLY A 284 5.61 -0.01 24.31
C GLY A 284 4.39 -0.45 25.12
N SER A 285 4.33 -0.02 26.39
CA SER A 285 3.21 -0.33 27.30
C SER A 285 1.91 0.30 26.80
N ILE A 286 0.93 -0.54 26.52
CA ILE A 286 -0.40 -0.14 26.02
C ILE A 286 -1.09 0.79 27.02
N ALA A 287 -1.05 0.47 28.30
CA ALA A 287 -1.70 1.25 29.34
C ALA A 287 -1.13 2.68 29.43
N ARG A 288 0.19 2.82 29.36
CA ARG A 288 0.86 4.14 29.37
C ARG A 288 0.51 4.95 28.12
N GLN A 289 0.48 4.31 26.96
CA GLN A 289 0.08 4.97 25.70
C GLN A 289 -1.39 5.39 25.77
N TYR A 290 -2.27 4.53 26.29
CA TYR A 290 -3.69 4.85 26.43
C TYR A 290 -3.93 6.04 27.36
N LEU A 291 -3.28 6.05 28.54
CA LEU A 291 -3.41 7.18 29.47
C LEU A 291 -2.94 8.50 28.82
N ARG A 292 -1.79 8.48 28.16
CA ARG A 292 -1.30 9.67 27.44
C ARG A 292 -2.24 10.10 26.32
N TYR A 293 -2.87 9.15 25.63
CA TYR A 293 -3.85 9.44 24.59
C TYR A 293 -5.09 10.12 25.17
N VAL A 294 -5.63 9.62 26.28
CA VAL A 294 -6.76 10.25 26.98
C VAL A 294 -6.41 11.67 27.40
N LEU A 295 -5.25 11.86 28.04
CA LEU A 295 -4.78 13.20 28.48
C LEU A 295 -4.61 14.17 27.29
N SER A 296 -4.08 13.70 26.15
CA SER A 296 -3.92 14.55 24.96
C SER A 296 -5.26 14.97 24.35
N ASN A 297 -6.27 14.10 24.40
CA ASN A 297 -7.62 14.46 23.95
C ASN A 297 -8.30 15.46 24.89
N LEU A 298 -8.15 15.29 26.20
CA LEU A 298 -8.66 16.25 27.19
C LEU A 298 -8.04 17.65 26.99
N LEU A 299 -6.73 17.72 26.72
CA LEU A 299 -6.05 18.98 26.39
C LEU A 299 -6.61 19.61 25.11
N GLY A 300 -6.83 18.82 24.07
CA GLY A 300 -7.46 19.31 22.82
C GLY A 300 -8.85 19.89 23.07
N ILE A 301 -9.67 19.20 23.87
CA ILE A 301 -11.00 19.68 24.29
C ILE A 301 -10.89 20.99 25.05
N ALA A 302 -10.02 21.08 26.03
CA ALA A 302 -9.80 22.32 26.81
C ALA A 302 -9.44 23.50 25.91
N VAL A 303 -8.51 23.32 24.98
CA VAL A 303 -8.10 24.36 24.02
C VAL A 303 -9.28 24.76 23.11
N SER A 304 -10.04 23.78 22.60
CA SER A 304 -11.22 24.07 21.77
C SER A 304 -12.26 24.93 22.51
N LEU A 305 -12.55 24.56 23.76
CA LEU A 305 -13.49 25.33 24.59
C LEU A 305 -12.98 26.74 24.89
N THR A 306 -11.70 26.87 25.23
CA THR A 306 -11.09 28.18 25.49
C THR A 306 -11.19 29.07 24.26
N LEU A 307 -10.86 28.59 23.07
CA LEU A 307 -10.94 29.37 21.85
C LEU A 307 -12.39 29.74 21.49
N ARG A 308 -13.35 28.85 21.69
CA ARG A 308 -14.78 29.13 21.45
C ARG A 308 -15.32 30.24 22.36
N LEU A 309 -14.80 30.36 23.57
CA LEU A 309 -15.20 31.36 24.52
C LEU A 309 -14.40 32.67 24.31
N LEU A 310 -13.10 32.57 24.09
CA LEU A 310 -12.21 33.73 24.00
C LEU A 310 -12.37 34.51 22.70
N LEU A 311 -12.42 33.84 21.54
CA LEU A 311 -12.44 34.51 20.23
C LEU A 311 -13.63 35.44 20.03
N PRO A 312 -14.90 35.07 20.38
CA PRO A 312 -16.03 36.00 20.30
C PRO A 312 -15.94 37.20 21.21
N ASN A 313 -15.20 37.07 22.34
CA ASN A 313 -15.04 38.17 23.30
C ASN A 313 -13.92 39.11 22.93
N THR A 314 -12.91 38.65 22.18
CA THR A 314 -11.73 39.46 21.82
C THR A 314 -11.77 40.02 20.40
N ILE A 315 -12.39 39.33 19.46
CA ILE A 315 -12.36 39.69 18.04
C ILE A 315 -13.78 39.88 17.50
N GLY A 316 -14.07 41.08 17.01
CA GLY A 316 -15.40 41.46 16.51
C GLY A 316 -15.96 40.58 15.40
N PHE A 317 -15.11 40.04 14.54
CA PHE A 317 -15.52 39.08 13.51
C PHE A 317 -16.18 37.83 14.12
N PHE A 318 -15.57 37.21 15.13
CA PHE A 318 -16.09 36.01 15.78
C PHE A 318 -17.32 36.27 16.66
N ARG A 319 -17.50 37.50 17.09
CA ARG A 319 -18.73 37.92 17.79
C ARG A 319 -19.96 37.79 16.87
N ARG A 320 -19.79 38.15 15.58
CA ARG A 320 -20.83 38.01 14.55
C ARG A 320 -20.95 36.58 14.01
N HIS A 321 -19.82 35.86 13.95
CA HIS A 321 -19.68 34.52 13.35
C HIS A 321 -19.25 33.50 14.37
N ARG A 322 -20.10 33.19 15.37
CA ARG A 322 -19.75 32.22 16.45
C ARG A 322 -19.39 30.83 15.94
N LEU A 323 -19.99 30.37 14.83
CA LEU A 323 -19.64 29.11 14.20
C LEU A 323 -18.18 29.10 13.69
N ALA A 324 -17.69 30.24 13.19
CA ALA A 324 -16.27 30.33 12.78
C ALA A 324 -15.31 30.16 13.97
N ALA A 325 -15.65 30.69 15.15
CA ALA A 325 -14.87 30.45 16.37
C ALA A 325 -14.87 28.97 16.76
N ALA A 326 -16.01 28.29 16.61
CA ALA A 326 -16.07 26.85 16.86
C ALA A 326 -15.22 26.05 15.89
N VAL A 327 -15.22 26.40 14.61
CA VAL A 327 -14.36 25.76 13.59
C VAL A 327 -12.88 25.94 13.91
N VAL A 328 -12.46 27.17 14.26
CA VAL A 328 -11.07 27.45 14.69
C VAL A 328 -10.71 26.61 15.92
N GLY A 329 -11.61 26.52 16.90
CA GLY A 329 -11.41 25.69 18.09
C GLY A 329 -11.25 24.20 17.74
N ILE A 330 -12.04 23.66 16.83
CA ILE A 330 -11.95 22.25 16.38
C ILE A 330 -10.62 22.03 15.65
N VAL A 331 -10.25 22.89 14.73
CA VAL A 331 -9.00 22.77 13.97
C VAL A 331 -7.79 22.82 14.90
N ALA A 332 -7.76 23.77 15.83
CA ALA A 332 -6.68 23.87 16.83
C ALA A 332 -6.61 22.61 17.72
N ALA A 333 -7.76 22.15 18.24
CA ALA A 333 -7.84 20.94 19.07
C ALA A 333 -7.36 19.71 18.30
N THR A 334 -7.78 19.55 17.05
CA THR A 334 -7.35 18.44 16.20
C THR A 334 -5.84 18.48 15.93
N GLY A 335 -5.29 19.67 15.64
CA GLY A 335 -3.85 19.85 15.45
C GLY A 335 -3.05 19.49 16.71
N ILE A 336 -3.52 19.95 17.87
CA ILE A 336 -2.88 19.62 19.18
C ILE A 336 -2.98 18.14 19.47
N SER A 337 -4.19 17.55 19.36
CA SER A 337 -4.40 16.13 19.62
C SER A 337 -3.57 15.25 18.67
N PHE A 338 -3.47 15.61 17.41
CA PHE A 338 -2.62 14.91 16.43
C PHE A 338 -1.12 15.03 16.80
N THR A 339 -0.65 16.24 17.09
CA THR A 339 0.75 16.50 17.45
C THR A 339 1.13 15.75 18.73
N MET A 340 0.28 15.81 19.74
CA MET A 340 0.47 15.08 21.00
C MET A 340 0.41 13.57 20.78
N ALA A 341 -0.54 13.08 19.98
CA ALA A 341 -0.59 11.66 19.62
C ALA A 341 0.70 11.23 18.92
N ARG A 342 1.15 11.99 17.94
CA ARG A 342 2.36 11.70 17.15
C ARG A 342 3.62 11.65 17.99
N TRP A 343 3.85 12.70 18.80
CA TRP A 343 5.14 12.91 19.46
C TRP A 343 5.16 12.40 20.90
N PHE A 344 4.06 12.54 21.63
CA PHE A 344 4.02 12.23 23.07
C PHE A 344 3.41 10.85 23.36
N VAL A 345 2.37 10.45 22.63
CA VAL A 345 1.72 9.15 22.86
C VAL A 345 2.46 8.04 22.16
N PHE A 346 2.71 8.22 20.85
CA PHE A 346 3.27 7.21 19.95
C PHE A 346 4.72 7.49 19.53
N GLY A 347 5.30 8.65 19.90
CA GLY A 347 6.71 8.97 19.65
C GLY A 347 7.60 8.04 20.48
N GLN A 348 8.46 7.28 19.80
CA GLN A 348 9.58 6.59 20.46
C GLN A 348 10.81 7.48 20.36
N LYS A 349 11.46 7.75 21.49
CA LYS A 349 12.88 8.12 21.47
C LYS A 349 13.64 6.89 20.93
N PRO A 350 14.47 6.99 19.92
CA PRO A 350 15.42 5.92 19.63
C PRO A 350 16.20 5.68 20.92
N ALA A 351 16.22 4.44 21.38
CA ALA A 351 17.07 4.06 22.51
C ALA A 351 18.51 4.39 22.09
N ALA A 352 19.21 5.19 22.89
CA ALA A 352 20.56 5.70 22.62
C ALA A 352 21.64 4.60 22.56
N GLY A 353 21.28 3.36 22.29
CA GLY A 353 22.16 2.20 22.12
C GLY A 353 21.81 1.31 20.93
N SER A 354 20.71 1.58 20.19
CA SER A 354 20.25 0.69 19.11
C SER A 354 20.72 1.06 17.70
N LEU A 355 21.50 2.13 17.55
CA LEU A 355 22.03 2.51 16.22
C LEU A 355 23.09 1.52 15.73
N ALA A 356 23.83 0.88 16.63
CA ALA A 356 24.81 -0.14 16.25
C ALA A 356 24.21 -1.54 16.02
N GLU A 357 23.11 -1.89 16.71
CA GLU A 357 22.41 -3.18 16.52
C GLU A 357 21.30 -3.08 15.45
N GLY A 358 20.77 -1.88 15.21
CA GLY A 358 19.74 -1.62 14.19
C GLY A 358 20.29 -1.70 12.76
N GLU A 359 21.54 -1.29 12.52
CA GLU A 359 22.20 -1.48 11.22
C GLU A 359 22.53 -2.94 10.93
N ALA A 360 22.83 -3.73 11.96
CA ALA A 360 23.05 -5.17 11.81
C ALA A 360 21.76 -5.98 11.61
N SER A 361 20.60 -5.52 12.14
CA SER A 361 19.30 -6.21 12.03
C SER A 361 18.40 -5.66 10.92
N LEU A 362 18.67 -4.47 10.39
CA LEU A 362 18.00 -3.86 9.24
C LEU A 362 18.72 -4.13 7.92
N SER A 363 19.76 -4.95 7.93
CA SER A 363 20.14 -5.63 6.69
C SER A 363 18.92 -6.46 6.29
N PRO A 364 18.17 -6.06 5.25
CA PRO A 364 17.04 -6.89 4.83
C PRO A 364 17.58 -8.26 4.51
N PRO A 365 16.89 -9.35 4.80
CA PRO A 365 17.31 -10.71 4.46
C PRO A 365 17.64 -10.89 2.96
N ARG A 366 17.38 -9.89 2.16
CA ARG A 366 17.65 -9.76 0.72
C ARG A 366 19.12 -9.82 0.31
N ARG A 367 20.08 -9.30 1.08
CA ARG A 367 21.51 -9.39 0.69
C ARG A 367 22.09 -10.80 0.83
N ARG A 368 21.58 -11.64 1.75
CA ARG A 368 22.06 -13.03 1.87
C ARG A 368 21.50 -13.95 0.78
N ALA A 369 20.29 -13.70 0.28
CA ALA A 369 19.72 -14.48 -0.82
C ALA A 369 20.41 -14.22 -2.18
N LEU A 370 20.93 -12.99 -2.40
CA LEU A 370 21.65 -12.66 -3.64
C LEU A 370 23.09 -13.15 -3.66
N ALA A 371 23.70 -13.42 -2.50
CA ALA A 371 25.05 -14.02 -2.44
C ALA A 371 25.07 -15.52 -2.79
N GLY A 372 23.93 -16.19 -2.79
CA GLY A 372 23.76 -17.62 -3.14
C GLY A 372 23.58 -17.90 -4.64
N LEU A 373 23.37 -16.89 -5.46
CA LEU A 373 23.22 -17.03 -6.92
C LEU A 373 24.56 -16.82 -7.66
N ARG A 374 25.63 -17.43 -7.19
CA ARG A 374 26.83 -17.62 -8.04
C ARG A 374 26.50 -18.67 -9.10
N PRO A 375 26.76 -18.42 -10.38
CA PRO A 375 26.63 -19.45 -11.40
C PRO A 375 27.58 -20.59 -11.06
N THR A 376 27.06 -21.80 -10.97
CA THR A 376 27.87 -23.04 -10.90
C THR A 376 28.83 -23.06 -12.07
N PRO A 377 30.15 -23.29 -11.86
CA PRO A 377 31.06 -23.46 -12.96
C PRO A 377 30.66 -24.71 -13.76
N ARG A 378 30.57 -24.59 -15.06
CA ARG A 378 30.41 -25.70 -15.97
C ARG A 378 31.49 -26.74 -15.68
N ALA A 379 31.11 -27.95 -15.29
CA ALA A 379 31.91 -29.13 -15.38
C ALA A 379 32.16 -29.42 -16.86
N GLY A 380 33.39 -29.23 -17.30
CA GLY A 380 33.80 -29.49 -18.68
C GLY A 380 35.30 -29.57 -18.76
N SER A 381 35.78 -30.76 -18.77
CA SER A 381 36.85 -31.36 -19.58
C SER A 381 37.65 -32.37 -18.77
N SER A 382 37.33 -33.61 -19.05
CA SER A 382 38.16 -34.79 -18.86
C SER A 382 39.54 -34.55 -19.44
N ARG A 383 40.60 -34.65 -18.63
CA ARG A 383 41.98 -34.93 -19.10
C ARG A 383 42.26 -36.42 -18.97
N PRO A 384 42.90 -37.04 -19.95
CA PRO A 384 43.27 -38.44 -19.92
C PRO A 384 44.39 -38.71 -18.93
N LEU A 385 44.31 -39.87 -18.29
CA LEU A 385 45.38 -40.46 -17.52
C LEU A 385 46.45 -40.98 -18.50
N GLU A 386 47.61 -40.38 -18.51
CA GLU A 386 48.82 -40.99 -19.01
C GLU A 386 49.57 -41.65 -17.84
N GLY A 387 49.88 -42.92 -18.03
CA GLY A 387 50.64 -43.73 -17.10
C GLY A 387 52.11 -43.52 -17.22
N SER A 388 52.84 -43.81 -16.15
CA SER A 388 54.23 -44.24 -16.11
C SER A 388 54.49 -44.82 -14.74
N SER A 389 54.60 -46.07 -14.57
CA SER A 389 55.60 -47.05 -14.51
C SER A 389 56.92 -46.67 -13.78
N ALA A 390 57.26 -47.58 -12.89
CA ALA A 390 58.61 -47.96 -12.37
C ALA A 390 59.25 -47.02 -11.32
N GLY A 391 59.62 -47.55 -10.22
CA GLY A 391 60.61 -48.47 -9.90
C GLY A 391 61.26 -48.17 -8.56
N ARG A 392 61.40 -49.22 -7.77
CA ARG A 392 62.23 -49.47 -6.59
C ARG A 392 61.85 -48.86 -5.27
#